data_f11638e867efdc54cef5bbc6fcd23591
#
_entry.id   f11638e867efdc54cef5bbc6fcd23591
#
_cell.length_a   1.000
_cell.length_b   1.000
_cell.length_c   1.000
_cell.angle_alpha   90.00
_cell.angle_beta   90.00
_cell.angle_gamma   90.00
#
_symmetry.space_group_name_H-M   'P 1'
#
loop_
_entity.id
_entity.type
_entity.pdbx_description
1 polymer ?
#
loop_
_entity_poly.entity_id
_entity_poly.type
_entity_poly.pdbx_seq_one_letter_code
_entity_poly.pdbx_strand_id
1 'polypeptide(L)'
;PENLYSVPYMWGLMGVIYNTTAVDETDLGSWDLLWNEKYADDILMIDNSRDAIGIALKSLGYSYNTTDEAQITEAVDLLIQQKPLVQAYVMDEIFGKLEGGNAYVGTYYYGDYLTMLENNPDLGFYIPEEGTNIYVDAMCIPKGAANKENAEAFINFMCSTEAGLKNCE
;
A
#
# COMPACT_ATOMS: atom_id res chain seq x y z
N PRO A 1 -25.97 -8.16 -3.67
CA PRO A 1 -26.00 -8.88 -2.40
C PRO A 1 -26.09 -7.88 -1.29
N GLU A 2 -27.04 -8.09 -0.37
CA GLU A 2 -27.15 -7.27 0.82
C GLU A 2 -25.94 -7.54 1.71
N ASN A 3 -25.17 -6.50 2.04
CA ASN A 3 -24.05 -6.61 2.96
C ASN A 3 -24.60 -6.58 4.40
N LEU A 4 -24.84 -7.75 4.96
CA LEU A 4 -25.46 -7.92 6.28
C LEU A 4 -24.45 -7.93 7.44
N TYR A 5 -23.14 -7.98 7.16
CA TYR A 5 -22.12 -8.29 8.16
C TYR A 5 -21.03 -7.28 8.29
N SER A 6 -20.94 -6.32 7.37
CA SER A 6 -19.91 -5.29 7.38
C SER A 6 -20.42 -3.97 6.79
N VAL A 7 -19.83 -2.88 7.23
CA VAL A 7 -20.11 -1.54 6.71
C VAL A 7 -18.81 -0.98 6.12
N PRO A 8 -18.74 -0.69 4.81
CA PRO A 8 -17.59 -0.02 4.22
C PRO A 8 -17.33 1.31 4.94
N TYR A 9 -16.05 1.58 5.20
CA TYR A 9 -15.64 2.77 5.94
C TYR A 9 -14.73 3.66 5.09
N MET A 10 -13.60 3.15 4.69
CA MET A 10 -12.63 3.83 3.84
C MET A 10 -12.22 2.94 2.68
N TRP A 11 -11.62 3.53 1.67
CA TRP A 11 -10.95 2.81 0.60
C TRP A 11 -9.63 3.49 0.29
N GLY A 12 -8.72 2.75 -0.28
CA GLY A 12 -7.44 3.27 -0.69
C GLY A 12 -6.81 2.44 -1.79
N LEU A 13 -5.66 2.90 -2.22
CA LEU A 13 -4.84 2.21 -3.21
C LEU A 13 -3.38 2.30 -2.79
N MET A 14 -2.58 1.40 -3.32
CA MET A 14 -1.15 1.37 -3.15
C MET A 14 -0.46 1.89 -4.42
N GLY A 15 0.73 2.44 -4.26
CA GLY A 15 1.57 2.82 -5.38
C GLY A 15 3.03 2.89 -4.97
N VAL A 16 3.81 3.51 -5.83
CA VAL A 16 5.22 3.78 -5.57
C VAL A 16 5.38 5.22 -5.11
N ILE A 17 6.04 5.39 -3.97
CA ILE A 17 6.51 6.68 -3.45
C ILE A 17 7.99 6.78 -3.79
N TYR A 18 8.42 7.90 -4.32
CA TYR A 18 9.81 8.10 -4.72
C TYR A 18 10.28 9.50 -4.43
N ASN A 19 11.58 9.69 -4.27
CA ASN A 19 12.19 11.00 -4.13
C ASN A 19 12.47 11.59 -5.52
N THR A 20 11.81 12.70 -5.86
CA THR A 20 11.88 13.37 -7.17
C THR A 20 13.25 13.94 -7.50
N THR A 21 14.10 14.15 -6.47
CA THR A 21 15.46 14.67 -6.65
C THR A 21 16.51 13.58 -6.81
N ALA A 22 16.15 12.31 -6.54
CA ALA A 22 17.07 11.18 -6.55
C ALA A 22 16.70 10.11 -7.59
N VAL A 23 15.44 10.01 -8.00
CA VAL A 23 14.96 9.04 -8.97
C VAL A 23 14.75 9.71 -10.33
N ASP A 24 15.31 9.10 -11.38
CA ASP A 24 15.15 9.61 -12.73
C ASP A 24 13.72 9.40 -13.24
N GLU A 25 13.14 10.43 -13.86
CA GLU A 25 11.78 10.36 -14.42
C GLU A 25 11.59 9.27 -15.46
N THR A 26 12.66 8.88 -16.15
CA THR A 26 12.65 7.82 -17.18
C THR A 26 12.50 6.41 -16.60
N ASP A 27 12.72 6.25 -15.31
CA ASP A 27 12.60 4.97 -14.59
C ASP A 27 11.22 4.77 -13.96
N LEU A 28 10.33 5.79 -14.05
CA LEU A 28 9.01 5.79 -13.43
C LEU A 28 7.95 5.09 -14.30
N GLY A 29 6.81 4.75 -13.69
CA GLY A 29 5.60 4.29 -14.37
C GLY A 29 5.32 2.79 -14.24
N SER A 30 6.30 1.98 -13.86
CA SER A 30 6.19 0.53 -13.69
C SER A 30 6.56 0.09 -12.27
N TRP A 31 6.08 -1.09 -11.86
CA TRP A 31 6.59 -1.78 -10.66
C TRP A 31 8.07 -2.18 -10.80
N ASP A 32 8.60 -2.25 -12.02
CA ASP A 32 9.99 -2.65 -12.29
C ASP A 32 11.03 -1.74 -11.63
N LEU A 33 10.64 -0.50 -11.26
CA LEU A 33 11.49 0.38 -10.44
C LEU A 33 11.98 -0.29 -9.15
N LEU A 34 11.18 -1.17 -8.56
CA LEU A 34 11.52 -1.90 -7.34
C LEU A 34 12.57 -3.00 -7.54
N TRP A 35 12.90 -3.33 -8.79
CA TRP A 35 13.95 -4.28 -9.18
C TRP A 35 15.13 -3.60 -9.89
N ASN A 36 15.14 -2.26 -9.94
CA ASN A 36 16.19 -1.52 -10.61
C ASN A 36 17.45 -1.45 -9.72
N GLU A 37 18.52 -2.10 -10.13
CA GLU A 37 19.81 -2.15 -9.41
C GLU A 37 20.42 -0.76 -9.16
N LYS A 38 20.05 0.24 -9.95
CA LYS A 38 20.47 1.63 -9.77
C LYS A 38 20.09 2.20 -8.40
N TYR A 39 19.01 1.70 -7.81
CA TYR A 39 18.48 2.14 -6.52
C TYR A 39 18.67 1.08 -5.42
N ALA A 40 19.61 0.13 -5.62
CA ALA A 40 19.93 -0.86 -4.60
C ALA A 40 20.29 -0.18 -3.26
N ASP A 41 19.84 -0.78 -2.15
CA ASP A 41 19.95 -0.24 -0.79
C ASP A 41 19.12 1.04 -0.50
N ASP A 42 18.39 1.58 -1.48
CA ASP A 42 17.49 2.72 -1.35
C ASP A 42 16.01 2.36 -1.61
N ILE A 43 15.72 1.07 -1.76
CA ILE A 43 14.37 0.53 -1.98
C ILE A 43 13.79 0.04 -0.65
N LEU A 44 12.59 0.51 -0.33
CA LEU A 44 11.77 0.03 0.79
C LEU A 44 10.62 -0.81 0.26
N MET A 45 10.50 -2.03 0.75
CA MET A 45 9.39 -2.91 0.41
C MET A 45 8.42 -3.00 1.58
N ILE A 46 7.12 -3.06 1.27
CA ILE A 46 6.09 -3.20 2.31
C ILE A 46 6.20 -4.56 3.01
N ASP A 47 6.19 -4.55 4.35
CA ASP A 47 6.18 -5.76 5.19
C ASP A 47 4.74 -6.28 5.40
N ASN A 48 4.05 -6.50 4.29
CA ASN A 48 2.77 -7.15 4.21
C ASN A 48 2.84 -8.20 3.09
N SER A 49 2.74 -9.47 3.44
CA SER A 49 2.93 -10.57 2.49
C SER A 49 1.92 -10.54 1.34
N ARG A 50 0.67 -10.15 1.60
CA ARG A 50 -0.36 -10.06 0.55
C ARG A 50 0.00 -8.96 -0.45
N ASP A 51 0.41 -7.79 0.04
CA ASP A 51 0.74 -6.65 -0.81
C ASP A 51 2.06 -6.89 -1.54
N ALA A 52 3.09 -7.38 -0.88
CA ALA A 52 4.38 -7.69 -1.50
C ALA A 52 4.23 -8.73 -2.62
N ILE A 53 3.53 -9.84 -2.37
CA ILE A 53 3.26 -10.86 -3.40
C ILE A 53 2.38 -10.28 -4.51
N GLY A 54 1.38 -9.47 -4.17
CA GLY A 54 0.49 -8.82 -5.12
C GLY A 54 1.22 -7.90 -6.09
N ILE A 55 2.20 -7.14 -5.61
CA ILE A 55 3.08 -6.30 -6.44
C ILE A 55 3.86 -7.16 -7.43
N ALA A 56 4.50 -8.23 -6.95
CA ALA A 56 5.25 -9.13 -7.82
C ALA A 56 4.35 -9.83 -8.86
N LEU A 57 3.13 -10.22 -8.47
CA LEU A 57 2.15 -10.75 -9.41
C LEU A 57 1.80 -9.74 -10.50
N LYS A 58 1.65 -8.46 -10.14
CA LYS A 58 1.36 -7.40 -11.12
C LYS A 58 2.53 -7.16 -12.07
N SER A 59 3.77 -7.13 -11.58
CA SER A 59 4.97 -7.05 -12.42
C SER A 59 5.05 -8.19 -13.44
N LEU A 60 4.58 -9.39 -13.06
CA LEU A 60 4.50 -10.56 -13.95
C LEU A 60 3.26 -10.56 -14.87
N GLY A 61 2.37 -9.55 -14.77
CA GLY A 61 1.14 -9.47 -15.53
C GLY A 61 0.00 -10.36 -15.04
N TYR A 62 0.12 -10.90 -13.83
CA TYR A 62 -0.90 -11.75 -13.20
C TYR A 62 -1.94 -10.94 -12.43
N SER A 63 -3.05 -11.62 -12.08
CA SER A 63 -4.06 -11.04 -11.20
C SER A 63 -3.54 -10.93 -9.77
N TYR A 64 -3.75 -9.80 -9.12
CA TYR A 64 -3.48 -9.61 -7.69
C TYR A 64 -4.25 -10.62 -6.79
N ASN A 65 -5.37 -11.14 -7.30
CA ASN A 65 -6.24 -12.08 -6.60
C ASN A 65 -6.14 -13.51 -7.16
N THR A 66 -5.05 -13.85 -7.86
CA THR A 66 -4.85 -15.22 -8.33
C THR A 66 -4.82 -16.22 -7.17
N THR A 67 -5.32 -17.42 -7.43
CA THR A 67 -5.21 -18.59 -6.55
C THR A 67 -4.38 -19.70 -7.20
N ASP A 68 -3.74 -19.41 -8.34
CA ASP A 68 -2.87 -20.35 -9.04
C ASP A 68 -1.53 -20.42 -8.31
N GLU A 69 -1.21 -21.60 -7.78
CA GLU A 69 0.01 -21.83 -7.00
C GLU A 69 1.28 -21.62 -7.83
N ALA A 70 1.26 -21.89 -9.14
CA ALA A 70 2.41 -21.69 -10.01
C ALA A 70 2.71 -20.18 -10.17
N GLN A 71 1.67 -19.34 -10.38
CA GLN A 71 1.82 -17.89 -10.45
C GLN A 71 2.30 -17.29 -9.13
N ILE A 72 1.77 -17.79 -8.00
CA ILE A 72 2.21 -17.35 -6.67
C ILE A 72 3.67 -17.72 -6.43
N THR A 73 4.09 -18.93 -6.83
CA THR A 73 5.48 -19.38 -6.70
C THR A 73 6.42 -18.51 -7.52
N GLU A 74 6.06 -18.19 -8.77
CA GLU A 74 6.83 -17.30 -9.64
C GLU A 74 6.98 -15.89 -9.05
N ALA A 75 5.91 -15.35 -8.46
CA ALA A 75 5.95 -14.06 -7.78
C ALA A 75 6.87 -14.08 -6.54
N VAL A 76 6.87 -15.17 -5.78
CA VAL A 76 7.79 -15.34 -4.63
C VAL A 76 9.25 -15.44 -5.10
N ASP A 77 9.51 -16.17 -6.19
CA ASP A 77 10.85 -16.27 -6.78
C ASP A 77 11.35 -14.90 -7.25
N LEU A 78 10.48 -14.07 -7.82
CA LEU A 78 10.79 -12.69 -8.21
C LEU A 78 11.13 -11.82 -6.99
N LEU A 79 10.40 -11.95 -5.88
CA LEU A 79 10.72 -11.25 -4.62
C LEU A 79 12.05 -11.73 -4.01
N ILE A 80 12.37 -13.01 -4.13
CA ILE A 80 13.69 -13.54 -3.69
C ILE A 80 14.82 -12.89 -4.49
N GLN A 81 14.65 -12.69 -5.79
CA GLN A 81 15.60 -11.98 -6.64
C GLN A 81 15.74 -10.50 -6.28
N GLN A 82 14.64 -9.85 -5.87
CA GLN A 82 14.64 -8.47 -5.41
C GLN A 82 15.38 -8.26 -4.08
N LYS A 83 15.33 -9.24 -3.20
CA LYS A 83 15.78 -9.12 -1.81
C LYS A 83 17.17 -8.50 -1.63
N PRO A 84 18.18 -8.77 -2.47
CA PRO A 84 19.49 -8.12 -2.37
C PRO A 84 19.48 -6.61 -2.64
N LEU A 85 18.45 -6.08 -3.29
CA LEU A 85 18.30 -4.66 -3.63
C LEU A 85 17.56 -3.88 -2.55
N VAL A 86 16.79 -4.57 -1.70
CA VAL A 86 15.91 -3.97 -0.70
C VAL A 86 16.69 -3.59 0.54
N GLN A 87 16.62 -2.30 0.92
CA GLN A 87 17.20 -1.81 2.17
C GLN A 87 16.49 -2.42 3.38
N ALA A 88 15.16 -2.42 3.36
CA ALA A 88 14.35 -2.96 4.45
C ALA A 88 12.91 -3.28 3.99
N TYR A 89 12.32 -4.27 4.65
CA TYR A 89 10.88 -4.47 4.66
C TYR A 89 10.30 -3.67 5.82
N VAL A 90 9.32 -2.80 5.55
CA VAL A 90 8.82 -1.81 6.51
C VAL A 90 7.29 -1.69 6.48
N MET A 91 6.74 -1.26 7.58
CA MET A 91 5.40 -0.69 7.66
C MET A 91 5.55 0.80 7.99
N ASP A 92 5.15 1.26 9.18
CA ASP A 92 5.17 2.68 9.54
C ASP A 92 6.58 3.30 9.59
N GLU A 93 7.64 2.49 9.65
CA GLU A 93 9.02 2.99 9.56
C GLU A 93 9.33 3.66 8.22
N ILE A 94 8.51 3.43 7.19
CA ILE A 94 8.65 4.07 5.88
C ILE A 94 8.58 5.59 5.98
N PHE A 95 7.75 6.14 6.88
CA PHE A 95 7.63 7.58 7.09
C PHE A 95 8.98 8.20 7.40
N GLY A 96 9.63 7.77 8.48
CA GLY A 96 10.91 8.32 8.89
C GLY A 96 12.03 8.12 7.87
N LYS A 97 11.96 7.06 7.05
CA LYS A 97 12.98 6.78 6.04
C LYS A 97 12.82 7.67 4.79
N LEU A 98 11.62 7.77 4.24
CA LEU A 98 11.36 8.60 3.06
C LEU A 98 11.39 10.09 3.38
N GLU A 99 10.76 10.51 4.48
CA GLU A 99 10.78 11.91 4.93
C GLU A 99 12.20 12.38 5.22
N GLY A 100 13.01 11.54 5.83
CA GLY A 100 14.39 11.83 6.17
C GLY A 100 15.40 11.66 5.03
N GLY A 101 14.98 11.23 3.84
CA GLY A 101 15.86 10.98 2.70
C GLY A 101 16.83 9.81 2.89
N ASN A 102 16.48 8.85 3.76
CA ASN A 102 17.28 7.66 4.03
C ASN A 102 16.97 6.49 3.10
N ALA A 103 16.03 6.67 2.18
CA ALA A 103 15.69 5.80 1.07
C ALA A 103 15.03 6.64 -0.02
N TYR A 104 15.09 6.18 -1.26
CA TYR A 104 14.60 6.96 -2.41
C TYR A 104 13.34 6.39 -3.05
N VAL A 105 13.05 5.12 -2.84
CA VAL A 105 11.90 4.40 -3.43
C VAL A 105 11.22 3.57 -2.35
N GLY A 106 9.91 3.58 -2.33
CA GLY A 106 9.13 2.73 -1.43
C GLY A 106 7.74 2.42 -1.97
N THR A 107 7.12 1.37 -1.45
CA THR A 107 5.74 1.01 -1.77
C THR A 107 4.88 1.21 -0.56
N TYR A 108 3.83 2.04 -0.68
CA TYR A 108 2.91 2.28 0.42
C TYR A 108 1.56 2.82 -0.09
N TYR A 109 0.68 3.15 0.84
CA TYR A 109 -0.67 3.60 0.56
C TYR A 109 -0.73 5.09 0.23
N TYR A 110 -1.64 5.47 -0.67
CA TYR A 110 -1.75 6.84 -1.16
C TYR A 110 -2.09 7.86 -0.06
N GLY A 111 -2.95 7.49 0.89
CA GLY A 111 -3.29 8.39 2.02
C GLY A 111 -2.07 8.72 2.88
N ASP A 112 -1.24 7.72 3.17
CA ASP A 112 -0.01 7.91 3.94
C ASP A 112 1.04 8.73 3.19
N TYR A 113 1.12 8.57 1.85
CA TYR A 113 1.94 9.44 1.01
C TYR A 113 1.57 10.93 1.16
N LEU A 114 0.28 11.26 1.21
CA LEU A 114 -0.14 12.65 1.40
C LEU A 114 0.37 13.23 2.73
N THR A 115 0.36 12.43 3.80
CA THR A 115 0.94 12.82 5.09
C THR A 115 2.46 12.99 5.00
N MET A 116 3.17 12.07 4.33
CA MET A 116 4.63 12.19 4.14
C MET A 116 4.99 13.42 3.31
N LEU A 117 4.17 13.79 2.32
CA LEU A 117 4.38 14.94 1.46
C LEU A 117 4.38 16.27 2.24
N GLU A 118 3.63 16.36 3.34
CA GLU A 118 3.65 17.54 4.22
C GLU A 118 5.02 17.77 4.87
N ASN A 119 5.75 16.68 5.16
CA ASN A 119 7.06 16.72 5.80
C ASN A 119 8.23 16.73 4.81
N ASN A 120 8.03 16.16 3.61
CA ASN A 120 9.04 16.16 2.54
C ASN A 120 8.38 16.43 1.18
N PRO A 121 8.43 17.69 0.67
CA PRO A 121 7.81 18.07 -0.59
C PRO A 121 8.52 17.50 -1.83
N ASP A 122 9.69 16.87 -1.67
CA ASP A 122 10.41 16.22 -2.76
C ASP A 122 9.91 14.79 -3.03
N LEU A 123 8.90 14.32 -2.29
CA LEU A 123 8.28 13.02 -2.55
C LEU A 123 7.27 13.12 -3.69
N GLY A 124 7.34 12.16 -4.61
CA GLY A 124 6.36 11.92 -5.66
C GLY A 124 5.65 10.58 -5.47
N PHE A 125 4.52 10.42 -6.16
CA PHE A 125 3.74 9.18 -6.15
C PHE A 125 3.23 8.86 -7.55
N TYR A 126 3.26 7.59 -7.92
CA TYR A 126 2.57 7.12 -9.11
C TYR A 126 1.91 5.75 -8.90
N ILE A 127 0.89 5.49 -9.72
CA ILE A 127 0.27 4.19 -9.85
C ILE A 127 0.91 3.52 -11.07
N PRO A 128 1.54 2.34 -10.90
CA PRO A 128 2.16 1.62 -12.01
C PRO A 128 1.17 1.23 -13.11
N GLU A 129 1.63 1.20 -14.35
CA GLU A 129 0.82 0.91 -15.55
C GLU A 129 0.23 -0.49 -15.53
N GLU A 130 0.89 -1.45 -14.89
CA GLU A 130 0.39 -2.82 -14.69
C GLU A 130 -0.83 -2.87 -13.76
N GLY A 131 -1.14 -1.75 -13.11
CA GLY A 131 -2.20 -1.59 -12.14
C GLY A 131 -1.79 -1.97 -10.73
N THR A 132 -2.67 -1.68 -9.78
CA THR A 132 -2.46 -1.90 -8.36
C THR A 132 -3.70 -2.50 -7.69
N ASN A 133 -3.65 -2.71 -6.37
CA ASN A 133 -4.84 -3.05 -5.61
C ASN A 133 -5.66 -1.81 -5.26
N ILE A 134 -6.96 -2.00 -5.14
CA ILE A 134 -7.88 -1.12 -4.43
C ILE A 134 -8.42 -1.93 -3.26
N TYR A 135 -8.26 -1.43 -2.05
CA TYR A 135 -8.81 -2.07 -0.87
C TYR A 135 -9.95 -1.25 -0.28
N VAL A 136 -10.82 -1.92 0.45
CA VAL A 136 -11.93 -1.30 1.18
C VAL A 136 -11.86 -1.77 2.62
N ASP A 137 -11.66 -0.85 3.53
CA ASP A 137 -11.77 -1.12 4.96
C ASP A 137 -13.24 -1.16 5.36
N ALA A 138 -13.57 -2.12 6.19
CA ALA A 138 -14.94 -2.33 6.64
C ALA A 138 -15.01 -2.57 8.14
N MET A 139 -16.00 -1.94 8.77
CA MET A 139 -16.32 -2.15 10.17
C MET A 139 -17.25 -3.35 10.33
N CYS A 140 -16.92 -4.22 11.28
CA CYS A 140 -17.69 -5.42 11.60
C CYS A 140 -17.91 -5.52 13.10
N ILE A 141 -19.04 -6.12 13.51
CA ILE A 141 -19.32 -6.45 14.90
C ILE A 141 -19.12 -7.97 15.07
N PRO A 142 -18.14 -8.40 15.88
CA PRO A 142 -17.90 -9.82 16.12
C PRO A 142 -19.11 -10.53 16.73
N LYS A 143 -19.30 -11.80 16.37
CA LYS A 143 -20.32 -12.65 16.99
C LYS A 143 -20.06 -12.76 18.51
N GLY A 144 -21.07 -12.43 19.31
CA GLY A 144 -20.96 -12.47 20.76
C GLY A 144 -20.43 -11.17 21.40
N ALA A 145 -20.32 -10.08 20.65
CA ALA A 145 -20.01 -8.79 21.22
C ALA A 145 -21.00 -8.40 22.32
N ALA A 146 -20.49 -8.05 23.50
CA ALA A 146 -21.33 -7.76 24.68
C ALA A 146 -22.12 -6.46 24.55
N ASN A 147 -21.63 -5.48 23.77
CA ASN A 147 -22.19 -4.15 23.61
C ASN A 147 -22.59 -3.86 22.16
N LYS A 148 -23.38 -4.75 21.55
CA LYS A 148 -23.75 -4.65 20.13
C LYS A 148 -24.43 -3.32 19.79
N GLU A 149 -25.37 -2.87 20.61
CA GLU A 149 -26.09 -1.59 20.37
C GLU A 149 -25.14 -0.39 20.35
N ASN A 150 -24.17 -0.34 21.25
CA ASN A 150 -23.16 0.71 21.27
C ASN A 150 -22.23 0.63 20.05
N ALA A 151 -21.89 -0.58 19.60
CA ALA A 151 -21.09 -0.77 18.39
C ALA A 151 -21.84 -0.31 17.13
N GLU A 152 -23.14 -0.60 17.02
CA GLU A 152 -23.99 -0.11 15.93
C GLU A 152 -24.09 1.42 15.94
N ALA A 153 -24.26 2.02 17.14
CA ALA A 153 -24.32 3.48 17.29
C ALA A 153 -22.97 4.12 16.89
N PHE A 154 -21.85 3.53 17.27
CA PHE A 154 -20.51 3.97 16.88
C PHE A 154 -20.29 3.88 15.36
N ILE A 155 -20.65 2.77 14.73
CA ILE A 155 -20.56 2.60 13.28
C ILE A 155 -21.39 3.66 12.56
N ASN A 156 -22.62 3.90 13.01
CA ASN A 156 -23.50 4.94 12.45
C ASN A 156 -22.89 6.34 12.58
N PHE A 157 -22.26 6.64 13.73
CA PHE A 157 -21.54 7.89 13.93
C PHE A 157 -20.37 8.03 12.94
N MET A 158 -19.52 6.99 12.81
CA MET A 158 -18.37 7.00 11.91
C MET A 158 -18.79 7.15 10.44
N CYS A 159 -19.96 6.63 10.05
CA CYS A 159 -20.52 6.79 8.71
C CYS A 159 -21.27 8.11 8.50
N SER A 160 -21.35 8.97 9.52
CA SER A 160 -21.97 10.30 9.35
C SER A 160 -21.09 11.21 8.48
N THR A 161 -21.72 12.15 7.77
CA THR A 161 -20.97 13.09 6.92
C THR A 161 -19.94 13.91 7.73
N GLU A 162 -20.30 14.30 8.97
CA GLU A 162 -19.41 15.08 9.83
C GLU A 162 -18.16 14.30 10.22
N ALA A 163 -18.32 13.06 10.69
CA ALA A 163 -17.18 12.21 11.06
C ALA A 163 -16.37 11.82 9.82
N GLY A 164 -17.03 11.47 8.70
CA GLY A 164 -16.38 11.11 7.46
C GLY A 164 -15.48 12.22 6.90
N LEU A 165 -15.97 13.46 6.89
CA LEU A 165 -15.17 14.61 6.43
C LEU A 165 -13.94 14.83 7.33
N LYS A 166 -14.12 14.80 8.65
CA LYS A 166 -13.00 14.97 9.58
C LYS A 166 -11.94 13.88 9.51
N ASN A 167 -12.31 12.68 9.07
CA ASN A 167 -11.35 11.59 8.90
C ASN A 167 -10.60 11.66 7.55
N CYS A 168 -11.03 12.55 6.64
CA CYS A 168 -10.37 12.80 5.36
C CYS A 168 -9.52 14.09 5.37
N GLU A 169 -9.60 14.89 6.43
CA GLU A 169 -8.76 16.08 6.68
C GLU A 169 -7.44 15.66 7.35
#